data_c470ecd0d057f0f8812b601314cb74b2
#
_entry.id   c470ecd0d057f0f8812b601314cb74b2
#
_cell.length_a   1.000
_cell.length_b   1.000
_cell.length_c   1.000
_cell.angle_alpha   90.00
_cell.angle_beta   90.00
_cell.angle_gamma   90.00
#
_symmetry.space_group_name_H-M   'P 1'
#
loop_
_entity.id
_entity.type
_entity.pdbx_description
1 polymer ?
#
loop_
_entity_poly.entity_id
_entity_poly.type
_entity_poly.pdbx_seq_one_letter_code
_entity_poly.pdbx_strand_id
1 'polypeptide(L)'
;MLFRSESKVDASHKVKSISAINDRLVPKDENDRSVPYYHWWPKQGTTEWISYEFPSEATVSSATVYWYDDAPWGGCRIPQSWKVYYKDAQGQWQPVSGADKYGVEKGTGNTVNFDPVKTKAVKLEIVQPADNSSGLFEWEVK
;
A
#
# COMPACT_ATOMS: atom_id res chain seq x y z
N MET A 1 -0.28 14.06 -10.90
CA MET A 1 -1.45 14.13 -9.98
C MET A 1 -1.46 12.91 -9.07
N LEU A 2 -1.81 13.09 -7.82
CA LEU A 2 -1.97 11.99 -6.86
C LEU A 2 -3.42 11.53 -6.87
N PHE A 3 -3.65 10.23 -6.96
CA PHE A 3 -5.00 9.67 -7.05
C PHE A 3 -5.46 9.03 -5.73
N ARG A 4 -4.85 9.38 -4.62
CA ARG A 4 -5.12 8.70 -3.35
C ARG A 4 -6.37 9.19 -2.60
N SER A 5 -6.48 10.52 -2.39
CA SER A 5 -7.53 11.05 -1.50
C SER A 5 -8.94 11.00 -2.08
N GLU A 6 -9.07 10.97 -3.40
CA GLU A 6 -10.35 10.91 -4.09
C GLU A 6 -10.77 9.48 -4.45
N SER A 7 -9.90 8.51 -4.16
CA SER A 7 -10.12 7.11 -4.52
C SER A 7 -10.97 6.40 -3.48
N LYS A 8 -11.75 5.45 -3.94
CA LYS A 8 -12.46 4.52 -3.06
C LYS A 8 -11.46 3.47 -2.59
N VAL A 9 -11.30 3.33 -1.29
CA VAL A 9 -10.36 2.39 -0.69
C VAL A 9 -11.05 1.10 -0.31
N ASP A 10 -10.42 -0.03 -0.61
CA ASP A 10 -10.84 -1.33 -0.13
C ASP A 10 -9.61 -2.12 0.33
N ALA A 11 -9.84 -3.16 1.12
CA ALA A 11 -8.76 -3.96 1.68
C ALA A 11 -9.23 -5.36 2.02
N SER A 12 -8.29 -6.30 2.06
CA SER A 12 -8.54 -7.68 2.51
C SER A 12 -8.92 -7.78 3.98
N HIS A 13 -8.52 -6.77 4.77
CA HIS A 13 -8.86 -6.68 6.20
C HIS A 13 -9.46 -5.32 6.48
N LYS A 14 -10.78 -5.26 6.58
CA LYS A 14 -11.50 -4.00 6.79
C LYS A 14 -11.57 -3.66 8.26
N VAL A 15 -10.82 -2.63 8.64
CA VAL A 15 -10.82 -2.07 9.99
C VAL A 15 -11.06 -0.58 9.92
N LYS A 16 -11.38 0.02 11.06
CA LYS A 16 -11.73 1.43 11.17
C LYS A 16 -10.61 2.36 10.64
N SER A 17 -9.35 1.94 10.78
CA SER A 17 -8.18 2.71 10.35
C SER A 17 -7.90 2.67 8.85
N ILE A 18 -8.75 2.07 8.04
CA ILE A 18 -8.55 1.99 6.59
C ILE A 18 -8.38 3.37 5.96
N SER A 19 -9.00 4.40 6.51
CA SER A 19 -8.89 5.78 6.03
C SER A 19 -7.48 6.37 6.17
N ALA A 20 -6.61 5.77 6.99
CA ALA A 20 -5.23 6.21 7.14
C ALA A 20 -4.45 6.07 5.82
N ILE A 21 -4.78 5.08 5.00
CA ILE A 21 -4.04 4.75 3.78
C ILE A 21 -3.93 5.95 2.82
N ASN A 22 -4.97 6.80 2.78
CA ASN A 22 -5.04 7.93 1.84
C ASN A 22 -5.40 9.25 2.51
N ASP A 23 -4.99 9.45 3.76
CA ASP A 23 -5.29 10.67 4.51
C ASP A 23 -4.29 11.82 4.24
N ARG A 24 -3.28 11.58 3.43
CA ARG A 24 -2.20 12.52 3.06
C ARG A 24 -1.26 12.88 4.21
N LEU A 25 -1.30 12.14 5.30
CA LEU A 25 -0.41 12.36 6.45
C LEU A 25 0.81 11.45 6.32
N VAL A 26 1.98 12.08 6.25
CA VAL A 26 3.26 11.38 6.07
C VAL A 26 3.94 11.27 7.44
N PRO A 27 4.42 10.08 7.82
CA PRO A 27 5.06 9.89 9.11
C PRO A 27 6.48 10.45 9.14
N LYS A 28 6.99 10.71 10.35
CA LYS A 28 8.39 11.10 10.59
C LYS A 28 9.32 9.90 10.56
N ASP A 29 8.83 8.75 11.01
CA ASP A 29 9.59 7.50 11.07
C ASP A 29 8.64 6.31 11.00
N GLU A 30 9.19 5.10 11.09
CA GLU A 30 8.42 3.86 10.95
C GLU A 30 7.44 3.60 12.10
N ASN A 31 7.52 4.35 13.18
CA ASN A 31 6.69 4.16 14.38
C ASN A 31 6.14 5.49 14.91
N ASP A 32 5.83 6.40 14.00
CA ASP A 32 5.31 7.72 14.35
C ASP A 32 3.88 7.60 14.91
N ARG A 33 3.72 7.92 16.18
CA ARG A 33 2.43 7.85 16.88
C ARG A 33 1.57 9.10 16.69
N SER A 34 2.07 10.11 16.01
CA SER A 34 1.34 11.36 15.78
C SER A 34 0.41 11.31 14.55
N VAL A 35 0.52 10.29 13.70
CA VAL A 35 -0.32 10.12 12.51
C VAL A 35 -1.00 8.76 12.52
N PRO A 36 -2.20 8.65 11.92
CA PRO A 36 -2.89 7.37 11.82
C PRO A 36 -2.13 6.37 10.93
N TYR A 37 -2.35 5.10 11.20
CA TYR A 37 -1.79 4.03 10.37
C TYR A 37 -2.82 2.90 10.21
N TYR A 38 -2.67 2.14 9.11
CA TYR A 38 -3.46 0.95 8.80
C TYR A 38 -2.62 -0.30 9.05
N HIS A 39 -3.24 -1.41 9.49
CA HIS A 39 -2.55 -2.68 9.72
C HIS A 39 -3.45 -3.86 9.40
N TRP A 40 -2.83 -5.01 9.16
CA TRP A 40 -3.54 -6.27 8.94
C TRP A 40 -3.63 -7.14 10.21
N TRP A 41 -3.15 -6.63 11.34
CA TRP A 41 -3.27 -7.34 12.62
C TRP A 41 -4.73 -7.75 12.88
N PRO A 42 -5.03 -9.00 13.33
CA PRO A 42 -4.09 -10.04 13.81
C PRO A 42 -3.64 -11.06 12.74
N LYS A 43 -3.86 -10.82 11.46
CA LYS A 43 -3.43 -11.74 10.41
C LYS A 43 -1.91 -11.78 10.34
N GLN A 44 -1.33 -12.97 10.20
CA GLN A 44 0.11 -13.18 10.16
C GLN A 44 0.45 -14.20 9.08
N GLY A 45 1.59 -13.99 8.39
CA GLY A 45 2.10 -14.94 7.43
C GLY A 45 1.26 -15.12 6.17
N THR A 46 0.29 -14.26 5.95
CA THR A 46 -0.65 -14.36 4.83
C THR A 46 -0.35 -13.32 3.76
N THR A 47 -0.90 -13.52 2.57
CA THR A 47 -0.90 -12.53 1.51
C THR A 47 -2.16 -11.68 1.67
N GLU A 48 -1.98 -10.36 1.76
CA GLU A 48 -3.05 -9.40 1.98
C GLU A 48 -2.97 -8.28 0.95
N TRP A 49 -4.03 -7.47 0.83
CA TRP A 49 -4.07 -6.43 -0.19
C TRP A 49 -4.84 -5.19 0.27
N ILE A 50 -4.56 -4.07 -0.39
CA ILE A 50 -5.35 -2.85 -0.38
C ILE A 50 -5.54 -2.40 -1.82
N SER A 51 -6.62 -1.70 -2.10
CA SER A 51 -6.90 -1.22 -3.45
C SER A 51 -7.47 0.20 -3.45
N TYR A 52 -7.21 0.90 -4.56
CA TYR A 52 -7.86 2.16 -4.90
C TYR A 52 -8.68 1.97 -6.17
N GLU A 53 -9.93 2.42 -6.13
CA GLU A 53 -10.76 2.59 -7.31
C GLU A 53 -10.86 4.07 -7.60
N PHE A 54 -10.44 4.49 -8.79
CA PHE A 54 -10.42 5.90 -9.16
C PHE A 54 -11.81 6.38 -9.59
N PRO A 55 -12.13 7.68 -9.41
CA PRO A 55 -13.39 8.23 -9.91
C PRO A 55 -13.54 8.09 -11.43
N SER A 56 -12.44 8.10 -12.17
CA SER A 56 -12.42 7.92 -13.62
C SER A 56 -11.10 7.26 -14.02
N GLU A 57 -11.03 6.76 -15.25
CA GLU A 57 -9.80 6.15 -15.77
C GLU A 57 -8.65 7.14 -15.74
N ALA A 58 -7.49 6.68 -15.31
CA ALA A 58 -6.29 7.50 -15.18
C ALA A 58 -5.06 6.72 -15.61
N THR A 59 -4.01 7.45 -16.01
CA THR A 59 -2.71 6.85 -16.31
C THR A 59 -1.83 6.96 -15.08
N VAL A 60 -1.30 5.83 -14.63
CA VAL A 60 -0.43 5.76 -13.46
C VAL A 60 0.90 5.12 -13.83
N SER A 61 1.98 5.53 -13.16
CA SER A 61 3.34 5.05 -13.44
C SER A 61 4.20 4.93 -12.19
N SER A 62 3.68 5.23 -11.01
CA SER A 62 4.46 5.07 -9.77
C SER A 62 3.56 4.87 -8.56
N ALA A 63 4.13 4.25 -7.53
CA ALA A 63 3.50 4.08 -6.23
C ALA A 63 4.54 4.32 -5.14
N THR A 64 4.12 4.93 -4.04
CA THR A 64 4.98 5.18 -2.87
C THR A 64 4.26 4.69 -1.63
N VAL A 65 4.96 3.92 -0.79
CA VAL A 65 4.39 3.40 0.45
C VAL A 65 5.29 3.76 1.63
N TYR A 66 4.67 4.19 2.72
CA TYR A 66 5.34 4.44 4.00
C TYR A 66 4.94 3.31 4.95
N TRP A 67 5.87 2.38 5.20
CA TRP A 67 5.61 1.20 6.01
C TRP A 67 5.58 1.52 7.50
N TYR A 68 4.68 0.86 8.23
CA TYR A 68 4.59 0.93 9.69
C TYR A 68 5.26 -0.30 10.30
N ASP A 69 6.15 -0.06 11.28
CA ASP A 69 6.88 -1.12 11.98
C ASP A 69 7.05 -0.69 13.43
N ASP A 70 6.47 -1.42 14.35
CA ASP A 70 6.49 -1.08 15.77
C ASP A 70 7.38 -2.00 16.59
N ALA A 71 8.38 -2.59 15.96
CA ALA A 71 9.39 -3.37 16.66
C ALA A 71 10.10 -2.53 17.72
N PRO A 72 10.49 -3.11 18.86
CA PRO A 72 10.22 -4.50 19.28
C PRO A 72 8.90 -4.66 20.05
N TRP A 73 8.15 -3.58 20.24
CA TRP A 73 7.03 -3.55 21.18
C TRP A 73 5.73 -4.14 20.67
N GLY A 74 5.41 -3.91 19.41
CA GLY A 74 4.17 -4.36 18.81
C GLY A 74 4.36 -5.51 17.83
N GLY A 75 3.27 -5.93 17.21
CA GLY A 75 3.24 -7.08 16.30
C GLY A 75 3.36 -6.74 14.82
N CYS A 76 3.57 -5.47 14.48
CA CYS A 76 3.64 -5.04 13.08
C CYS A 76 5.09 -4.88 12.62
N ARG A 77 5.38 -5.40 11.43
CA ARG A 77 6.70 -5.35 10.80
C ARG A 77 6.56 -4.94 9.35
N ILE A 78 7.65 -4.47 8.76
CA ILE A 78 7.69 -4.29 7.30
C ILE A 78 7.33 -5.61 6.63
N PRO A 79 6.69 -5.58 5.44
CA PRO A 79 6.31 -6.82 4.77
C PRO A 79 7.54 -7.58 4.26
N GLN A 80 7.36 -8.87 4.02
CA GLN A 80 8.38 -9.69 3.38
C GLN A 80 8.58 -9.27 1.94
N SER A 81 7.49 -8.96 1.23
CA SER A 81 7.49 -8.48 -0.15
C SER A 81 6.16 -7.81 -0.48
N TRP A 82 6.14 -7.04 -1.56
CA TRP A 82 4.92 -6.43 -2.07
C TRP A 82 5.01 -6.22 -3.57
N LYS A 83 3.85 -6.05 -4.21
CA LYS A 83 3.72 -5.81 -5.65
C LYS A 83 2.54 -4.91 -5.93
N VAL A 84 2.59 -4.22 -7.07
CA VAL A 84 1.49 -3.39 -7.56
C VAL A 84 0.83 -4.08 -8.75
N TYR A 85 -0.50 -4.06 -8.74
CA TYR A 85 -1.34 -4.59 -9.81
C TYR A 85 -2.27 -3.50 -10.31
N TYR A 86 -2.70 -3.61 -11.55
CA TYR A 86 -3.72 -2.75 -12.11
C TYR A 86 -4.86 -3.60 -12.67
N LYS A 87 -6.05 -3.00 -12.78
CA LYS A 87 -7.19 -3.69 -13.37
C LYS A 87 -7.23 -3.41 -14.87
N ASP A 88 -7.20 -4.47 -15.68
CA ASP A 88 -7.23 -4.34 -17.14
C ASP A 88 -8.65 -4.07 -17.65
N ALA A 89 -8.79 -3.92 -18.98
CA ALA A 89 -10.07 -3.60 -19.63
C ALA A 89 -11.13 -4.70 -19.43
N GLN A 90 -10.70 -5.93 -19.13
CA GLN A 90 -11.59 -7.06 -18.86
C GLN A 90 -11.91 -7.21 -17.38
N GLY A 91 -11.44 -6.29 -16.55
CA GLY A 91 -11.68 -6.34 -15.10
C GLY A 91 -10.78 -7.32 -14.35
N GLN A 92 -9.68 -7.74 -14.97
CA GLN A 92 -8.72 -8.66 -14.35
C GLN A 92 -7.53 -7.92 -13.77
N TRP A 93 -7.03 -8.38 -12.62
CA TRP A 93 -5.83 -7.83 -12.02
C TRP A 93 -4.59 -8.34 -12.75
N GLN A 94 -3.74 -7.42 -13.18
CA GLN A 94 -2.48 -7.72 -13.87
C GLN A 94 -1.32 -7.04 -13.13
N PRO A 95 -0.16 -7.70 -12.99
CA PRO A 95 1.00 -7.02 -12.41
C PRO A 95 1.48 -5.91 -13.34
N VAL A 96 1.93 -4.80 -12.76
CA VAL A 96 2.55 -3.72 -13.55
C VAL A 96 3.86 -4.23 -14.14
N SER A 97 4.23 -3.69 -15.30
CA SER A 97 5.45 -4.09 -16.03
C SER A 97 6.57 -3.08 -15.78
N GLY A 98 7.81 -3.53 -15.90
CA GLY A 98 8.97 -2.66 -15.82
C GLY A 98 9.18 -2.03 -14.44
N ALA A 99 8.71 -2.69 -13.39
CA ALA A 99 8.77 -2.14 -12.04
C ALA A 99 10.20 -2.12 -11.51
N ASP A 100 10.54 -1.03 -10.81
CA ASP A 100 11.74 -0.97 -9.98
C ASP A 100 11.67 -2.00 -8.86
N LYS A 101 12.75 -2.13 -8.10
CA LYS A 101 12.76 -2.95 -6.90
C LYS A 101 11.70 -2.43 -5.91
N TYR A 102 10.89 -3.34 -5.40
CA TYR A 102 9.90 -3.04 -4.36
C TYR A 102 10.59 -2.95 -3.00
N GLY A 103 10.89 -1.72 -2.55
CA GLY A 103 11.62 -1.47 -1.32
C GLY A 103 10.79 -1.67 -0.07
N VAL A 104 11.46 -2.06 1.01
CA VAL A 104 10.84 -2.24 2.34
C VAL A 104 11.64 -1.50 3.41
N GLU A 105 12.13 -0.31 3.09
CA GLU A 105 12.90 0.51 4.02
C GLU A 105 11.99 1.19 5.04
N LYS A 106 12.47 1.27 6.26
CA LYS A 106 11.77 1.93 7.37
C LYS A 106 12.04 3.43 7.36
N GLY A 107 11.05 4.20 7.80
CA GLY A 107 11.21 5.63 8.06
C GLY A 107 11.27 6.49 6.82
N THR A 108 10.91 5.97 5.66
CA THR A 108 10.94 6.69 4.39
C THR A 108 9.89 6.18 3.43
N GLY A 109 9.57 6.98 2.42
CA GLY A 109 8.72 6.53 1.32
C GLY A 109 9.48 5.59 0.41
N ASN A 110 8.87 4.44 0.13
CA ASN A 110 9.41 3.44 -0.80
C ASN A 110 8.70 3.62 -2.14
N THR A 111 9.39 4.20 -3.11
CA THR A 111 8.83 4.52 -4.42
C THR A 111 9.22 3.46 -5.43
N VAL A 112 8.23 2.99 -6.18
CA VAL A 112 8.41 2.08 -7.30
C VAL A 112 7.86 2.76 -8.55
N ASN A 113 8.71 2.93 -9.56
CA ASN A 113 8.30 3.39 -10.88
C ASN A 113 8.06 2.16 -11.75
N PHE A 114 7.09 2.25 -12.63
CA PHE A 114 6.75 1.16 -13.55
C PHE A 114 6.25 1.74 -14.88
N ASP A 115 6.10 0.89 -15.88
CA ASP A 115 5.61 1.32 -17.18
C ASP A 115 4.21 1.92 -17.04
N PRO A 116 3.95 3.10 -17.64
CA PRO A 116 2.64 3.74 -17.52
C PRO A 116 1.51 2.83 -17.95
N VAL A 117 0.43 2.84 -17.20
CA VAL A 117 -0.76 2.04 -17.51
C VAL A 117 -2.02 2.88 -17.26
N LYS A 118 -2.98 2.79 -18.20
CA LYS A 118 -4.27 3.43 -18.08
C LYS A 118 -5.25 2.46 -17.44
N THR A 119 -5.83 2.86 -16.30
CA THR A 119 -6.67 1.95 -15.51
C THR A 119 -7.66 2.72 -14.64
N LYS A 120 -8.66 2.03 -14.14
CA LYS A 120 -9.63 2.54 -13.17
C LYS A 120 -9.32 2.13 -11.74
N ALA A 121 -8.41 1.16 -11.55
CA ALA A 121 -8.12 0.66 -10.21
C ALA A 121 -6.71 0.08 -10.12
N VAL A 122 -6.10 0.26 -8.96
CA VAL A 122 -4.79 -0.33 -8.64
C VAL A 122 -4.90 -1.08 -7.32
N LYS A 123 -4.05 -2.08 -7.16
CA LYS A 123 -3.99 -2.90 -5.95
C LYS A 123 -2.54 -3.04 -5.52
N LEU A 124 -2.32 -2.90 -4.23
CA LEU A 124 -1.05 -3.22 -3.58
C LEU A 124 -1.26 -4.54 -2.84
N GLU A 125 -0.46 -5.54 -3.16
CA GLU A 125 -0.52 -6.84 -2.52
C GLU A 125 0.77 -7.09 -1.76
N ILE A 126 0.66 -7.52 -0.51
CA ILE A 126 1.80 -7.78 0.35
C ILE A 126 1.83 -9.22 0.80
N VAL A 127 3.05 -9.71 1.08
CA VAL A 127 3.25 -10.96 1.81
C VAL A 127 3.75 -10.58 3.20
N GLN A 128 3.00 -10.96 4.22
CA GLN A 128 3.36 -10.66 5.60
C GLN A 128 4.47 -11.61 6.08
N PRO A 129 5.29 -11.18 7.05
CA PRO A 129 6.23 -12.09 7.72
C PRO A 129 5.47 -13.24 8.38
N ALA A 130 6.14 -14.39 8.56
CA ALA A 130 5.50 -15.61 9.06
C ALA A 130 4.83 -15.42 10.42
N ASP A 131 5.45 -14.64 11.31
CA ASP A 131 5.00 -14.50 12.69
C ASP A 131 4.53 -13.09 13.04
N ASN A 132 4.32 -12.24 12.04
CA ASN A 132 3.94 -10.85 12.28
C ASN A 132 2.90 -10.38 11.26
N SER A 133 2.21 -9.30 11.63
CA SER A 133 1.39 -8.54 10.72
C SER A 133 2.22 -7.44 10.08
N SER A 134 1.68 -6.81 9.03
CA SER A 134 2.28 -5.61 8.45
C SER A 134 1.31 -4.44 8.54
N GLY A 135 1.82 -3.24 8.32
CA GLY A 135 1.03 -2.03 8.33
C GLY A 135 1.69 -0.93 7.52
N LEU A 136 0.94 0.12 7.24
CA LEU A 136 1.45 1.27 6.50
C LEU A 136 0.75 2.55 6.96
N PHE A 137 1.44 3.67 6.77
CA PHE A 137 0.88 4.98 7.07
C PHE A 137 0.15 5.56 5.86
N GLU A 138 0.78 5.47 4.69
CA GLU A 138 0.28 6.15 3.50
C GLU A 138 0.67 5.38 2.24
N TRP A 139 -0.23 5.35 1.26
CA TRP A 139 0.01 4.80 -0.06
C TRP A 139 -0.37 5.84 -1.11
N GLU A 140 0.62 6.31 -1.85
CA GLU A 140 0.46 7.27 -2.93
C GLU A 140 0.56 6.58 -4.28
N VAL A 141 -0.28 7.00 -5.22
CA VAL A 141 -0.24 6.53 -6.60
C VAL A 141 -0.20 7.75 -7.51
N LYS A 142 0.71 7.75 -8.47
CA LYS A 142 0.84 8.81 -9.48
C LYS A 142 0.79 8.24 -10.87
#